data_56de9178e063875cb8387adcfa679294
#
_entry.id   56de9178e063875cb8387adcfa679294
#
_cell.length_a   1.000
_cell.length_b   1.000
_cell.length_c   1.000
_cell.angle_alpha   90.00
_cell.angle_beta   90.00
_cell.angle_gamma   90.00
#
_symmetry.space_group_name_H-M   'P 1'
#
loop_
_entity.id
_entity.type
_entity.pdbx_description
1 polymer ?
#
loop_
_entity_poly.entity_id
_entity_poly.type
_entity_poly.pdbx_seq_one_letter_code
_entity_poly.pdbx_strand_id
1 'polypeptide(L)'
;MTFGKIAPPGSRIITSDDVFDYLLDIRYVNQGIDTERVKLFDQYVSDKYEPFQLKGLDDYKEFKRNCDAKSKSRSRFIKERLMENVQEQSNGESGLYYFTNSIKENALYLLDEPENSLSASLQLKLKSFLEDSARFYHCQFIISTHSPFLLSMQGAKIYDLDSDPIDVKPWTQLENVKTYYSFFKSHEKEFF
;
A
#
# COMPACT_ATOMS: atom_id res chain seq x y z
N MET A 1 11.33 -20.89 22.06
CA MET A 1 12.39 -20.13 21.37
C MET A 1 13.02 -19.19 22.38
N THR A 2 14.31 -19.30 22.62
CA THR A 2 15.07 -18.35 23.43
C THR A 2 15.42 -17.17 22.53
N PHE A 3 14.89 -16.00 22.83
CA PHE A 3 15.27 -14.78 22.14
C PHE A 3 16.77 -14.55 22.34
N GLY A 4 17.50 -14.51 21.24
CA GLY A 4 18.84 -13.93 21.23
C GLY A 4 18.75 -12.46 21.65
N LYS A 5 19.80 -11.93 22.23
CA LYS A 5 19.89 -10.52 22.70
C LYS A 5 19.79 -9.48 21.56
N ILE A 6 19.67 -9.89 20.30
CA ILE A 6 19.69 -9.04 19.11
C ILE A 6 18.56 -9.50 18.16
N ALA A 7 17.75 -8.55 17.70
CA ALA A 7 16.72 -8.83 16.70
C ALA A 7 17.38 -9.36 15.39
N PRO A 8 16.74 -10.30 14.67
CA PRO A 8 17.26 -10.79 13.41
C PRO A 8 17.48 -9.65 12.40
N PRO A 9 18.45 -9.79 11.48
CA PRO A 9 18.61 -8.83 10.39
C PRO A 9 17.31 -8.70 9.59
N GLY A 10 16.94 -7.48 9.22
CA GLY A 10 15.69 -7.21 8.50
C GLY A 10 14.45 -7.02 9.39
N SER A 11 14.60 -7.15 10.74
CA SER A 11 13.51 -6.84 11.67
C SER A 11 13.11 -5.38 11.58
N ARG A 12 11.79 -5.10 11.64
CA ARG A 12 11.24 -3.78 11.35
C ARG A 12 9.98 -3.50 12.17
N ILE A 13 9.79 -2.23 12.49
CA ILE A 13 8.51 -1.71 12.96
C ILE A 13 7.78 -1.16 11.73
N ILE A 14 6.51 -1.47 11.60
CA ILE A 14 5.61 -0.94 10.56
C ILE A 14 4.38 -0.40 11.27
N THR A 15 4.14 0.90 11.08
CA THR A 15 3.02 1.62 11.65
C THR A 15 1.96 1.91 10.59
N SER A 16 0.77 2.30 11.00
CA SER A 16 -0.26 2.80 10.09
C SER A 16 0.22 4.05 9.32
N ASP A 17 1.07 4.88 9.91
CA ASP A 17 1.65 6.06 9.27
C ASP A 17 2.58 5.69 8.11
N ASP A 18 3.39 4.64 8.25
CA ASP A 18 4.26 4.15 7.15
C ASP A 18 3.43 3.75 5.91
N VAL A 19 2.28 3.12 6.14
CA VAL A 19 1.34 2.73 5.06
C VAL A 19 0.73 3.98 4.43
N PHE A 20 0.35 4.96 5.26
CA PHE A 20 -0.24 6.21 4.79
C PHE A 20 0.76 7.03 3.97
N ASP A 21 2.00 7.16 4.42
CA ASP A 21 3.07 7.85 3.70
C ASP A 21 3.34 7.18 2.34
N TYR A 22 3.38 5.85 2.30
CA TYR A 22 3.51 5.11 1.05
C TYR A 22 2.37 5.41 0.06
N LEU A 23 1.13 5.53 0.55
CA LEU A 23 -0.02 5.89 -0.28
C LEU A 23 0.07 7.33 -0.81
N LEU A 24 0.57 8.26 0.02
CA LEU A 24 0.81 9.64 -0.40
C LEU A 24 1.90 9.72 -1.46
N ASP A 25 2.99 8.98 -1.31
CA ASP A 25 4.08 8.93 -2.29
C ASP A 25 3.60 8.45 -3.66
N ILE A 26 2.79 7.39 -3.72
CA ILE A 26 2.19 6.91 -4.98
C ILE A 26 1.35 8.01 -5.63
N ARG A 27 0.50 8.69 -4.86
CA ARG A 27 -0.34 9.78 -5.39
C ARG A 27 0.50 10.94 -5.89
N TYR A 28 1.54 11.33 -5.14
CA TYR A 28 2.44 12.41 -5.54
C TYR A 28 3.15 12.10 -6.85
N VAL A 29 3.66 10.87 -7.02
CA VAL A 29 4.29 10.41 -8.25
C VAL A 29 3.29 10.48 -9.42
N ASN A 30 2.08 9.97 -9.25
CA ASN A 30 1.05 9.99 -10.29
C ASN A 30 0.64 11.42 -10.66
N GLN A 31 0.48 12.30 -9.67
CA GLN A 31 0.18 13.71 -9.91
C GLN A 31 1.30 14.41 -10.68
N GLY A 32 2.55 14.09 -10.38
CA GLY A 32 3.72 14.56 -11.14
C GLY A 32 3.68 14.11 -12.60
N ILE A 33 3.37 12.84 -12.83
CA ILE A 33 3.22 12.26 -14.18
C ILE A 33 2.08 12.95 -14.95
N ASP A 34 0.93 13.18 -14.31
CA ASP A 34 -0.21 13.86 -14.93
C ASP A 34 0.11 15.32 -15.28
N THR A 35 0.81 16.01 -14.40
CA THR A 35 1.28 17.39 -14.66
C THR A 35 2.22 17.43 -15.86
N GLU A 36 3.17 16.50 -15.95
CA GLU A 36 4.09 16.41 -17.09
C GLU A 36 3.36 16.02 -18.38
N ARG A 37 2.32 15.19 -18.28
CA ARG A 37 1.46 14.83 -19.42
C ARG A 37 0.77 16.05 -20.02
N VAL A 38 0.27 16.97 -19.18
CA VAL A 38 -0.34 18.24 -19.64
C VAL A 38 0.70 19.10 -20.36
N LYS A 39 1.88 19.28 -19.78
CA LYS A 39 2.97 20.03 -20.43
C LYS A 39 3.38 19.45 -21.78
N LEU A 40 3.52 18.13 -21.89
CA LEU A 40 3.82 17.44 -23.14
C LEU A 40 2.70 17.58 -24.16
N PHE A 41 1.46 17.68 -23.70
CA PHE A 41 0.32 17.95 -24.58
C PHE A 41 0.41 19.35 -25.18
N ASP A 42 0.61 20.38 -24.34
CA ASP A 42 0.73 21.77 -24.80
C ASP A 42 1.93 21.91 -25.76
N GLN A 43 3.03 21.25 -25.42
CA GLN A 43 4.22 21.23 -26.28
C GLN A 43 3.96 20.54 -27.63
N TYR A 44 3.23 19.42 -27.65
CA TYR A 44 2.85 18.76 -28.91
C TYR A 44 2.02 19.69 -29.81
N VAL A 45 1.06 20.43 -29.22
CA VAL A 45 0.20 21.37 -29.97
C VAL A 45 1.04 22.50 -30.56
N SER A 46 1.89 23.12 -29.74
CA SER A 46 2.83 24.16 -30.19
C SER A 46 3.76 23.65 -31.31
N ASP A 47 4.48 22.55 -31.08
CA ASP A 47 5.42 21.97 -32.05
C ASP A 47 4.76 21.53 -33.34
N LYS A 48 3.46 21.18 -33.32
CA LYS A 48 2.73 20.73 -34.51
C LYS A 48 2.20 21.85 -35.37
N TYR A 49 1.69 22.91 -34.74
CA TYR A 49 0.90 23.95 -35.43
C TYR A 49 1.63 25.28 -35.55
N GLU A 50 2.60 25.57 -34.69
CA GLU A 50 3.37 26.78 -34.80
C GLU A 50 4.43 26.69 -35.93
N PRO A 51 4.65 27.78 -36.67
CA PRO A 51 5.69 27.82 -37.71
C PRO A 51 7.07 27.81 -37.07
N PHE A 52 7.89 26.84 -37.41
CA PHE A 52 9.26 26.71 -36.93
C PHE A 52 10.25 26.99 -38.07
N GLN A 53 11.23 27.85 -37.82
CA GLN A 53 12.34 28.15 -38.74
C GLN A 53 13.68 27.79 -38.09
N LEU A 54 14.42 26.89 -38.70
CA LEU A 54 15.76 26.54 -38.28
C LEU A 54 16.72 27.71 -38.55
N LYS A 55 17.29 28.31 -37.51
CA LYS A 55 18.26 29.44 -37.61
C LYS A 55 19.70 29.01 -37.38
N GLY A 56 19.92 27.85 -36.78
CA GLY A 56 21.26 27.34 -36.49
C GLY A 56 21.29 25.92 -35.96
N LEU A 57 22.48 25.37 -35.70
CA LEU A 57 22.64 24.03 -35.14
C LEU A 57 22.13 23.89 -33.70
N ASP A 58 22.05 24.98 -32.96
CA ASP A 58 21.54 25.01 -31.61
C ASP A 58 20.05 24.66 -31.56
N ASP A 59 19.29 24.95 -32.63
CA ASP A 59 17.88 24.69 -32.78
C ASP A 59 17.58 23.23 -33.21
N TYR A 60 18.59 22.39 -33.39
CA TYR A 60 18.42 21.04 -33.92
C TYR A 60 17.51 20.14 -33.04
N LYS A 61 17.61 20.28 -31.72
CA LYS A 61 16.75 19.53 -30.78
C LYS A 61 15.27 19.91 -30.96
N GLU A 62 15.00 21.19 -31.11
CA GLU A 62 13.68 21.72 -31.35
C GLU A 62 13.12 21.32 -32.71
N PHE A 63 13.96 21.39 -33.75
CA PHE A 63 13.63 20.90 -35.11
C PHE A 63 13.22 19.41 -35.06
N LYS A 64 14.00 18.55 -34.41
CA LYS A 64 13.68 17.13 -34.29
C LYS A 64 12.34 16.90 -33.55
N ARG A 65 12.05 17.68 -32.51
CA ARG A 65 10.80 17.63 -31.77
C ARG A 65 9.60 18.03 -32.61
N ASN A 66 9.73 19.08 -33.41
CA ASN A 66 8.72 19.53 -34.39
C ASN A 66 8.45 18.46 -35.45
N CYS A 67 9.50 17.82 -36.00
CA CYS A 67 9.35 16.71 -36.95
C CYS A 67 8.61 15.53 -36.31
N ASP A 68 8.92 15.17 -35.08
CA ASP A 68 8.24 14.14 -34.30
C ASP A 68 6.76 14.47 -34.08
N ALA A 69 6.44 15.70 -33.67
CA ALA A 69 5.07 16.14 -33.46
C ALA A 69 4.24 16.13 -34.76
N LYS A 70 4.85 16.47 -35.88
CA LYS A 70 4.21 16.44 -37.22
C LYS A 70 4.03 15.03 -37.77
N SER A 71 4.94 14.10 -37.47
CA SER A 71 4.93 12.73 -37.98
C SER A 71 4.18 11.73 -37.11
N LYS A 72 3.97 12.02 -35.82
CA LYS A 72 3.36 11.10 -34.86
C LYS A 72 1.98 11.56 -34.42
N SER A 73 1.13 10.61 -34.02
CA SER A 73 -0.08 10.94 -33.29
C SER A 73 0.26 11.49 -31.89
N ARG A 74 -0.63 12.32 -31.34
CA ARG A 74 -0.50 12.87 -29.99
C ARG A 74 -0.23 11.80 -28.92
N SER A 75 -1.01 10.73 -28.94
CA SER A 75 -0.86 9.64 -27.96
C SER A 75 0.52 8.98 -28.04
N ARG A 76 1.02 8.76 -29.26
CA ARG A 76 2.34 8.17 -29.45
C ARG A 76 3.46 9.11 -29.03
N PHE A 77 3.34 10.41 -29.35
CA PHE A 77 4.30 11.43 -28.94
C PHE A 77 4.45 11.52 -27.42
N ILE A 78 3.32 11.48 -26.69
CA ILE A 78 3.31 11.52 -25.21
C ILE A 78 3.84 10.20 -24.64
N LYS A 79 3.35 9.05 -25.12
CA LYS A 79 3.72 7.72 -24.58
C LYS A 79 5.22 7.43 -24.69
N GLU A 80 5.89 7.94 -25.73
CA GLU A 80 7.34 7.75 -25.91
C GLU A 80 8.18 8.62 -24.94
N ARG A 81 7.61 9.62 -24.30
CA ARG A 81 8.30 10.61 -23.46
C ARG A 81 7.87 10.61 -21.99
N LEU A 82 6.75 9.98 -21.68
CA LEU A 82 6.20 9.95 -20.34
C LEU A 82 6.23 8.54 -19.78
N MET A 83 6.57 8.42 -18.50
CA MET A 83 6.41 7.16 -17.76
C MET A 83 4.90 6.84 -17.61
N GLU A 84 4.55 5.57 -17.61
CA GLU A 84 3.20 5.15 -17.27
C GLU A 84 2.92 5.44 -15.80
N ASN A 85 1.68 5.84 -15.47
CA ASN A 85 1.28 6.02 -14.08
C ASN A 85 1.49 4.72 -13.31
N VAL A 86 1.93 4.84 -12.07
CA VAL A 86 1.87 3.71 -11.14
C VAL A 86 0.41 3.32 -11.00
N GLN A 87 0.12 2.04 -11.19
CA GLN A 87 -1.26 1.56 -11.18
C GLN A 87 -1.94 1.96 -9.87
N GLU A 88 -2.95 2.82 -9.94
CA GLU A 88 -3.76 3.19 -8.79
C GLU A 88 -4.65 2.01 -8.43
N GLN A 89 -4.31 1.34 -7.36
CA GLN A 89 -5.18 0.41 -6.65
C GLN A 89 -6.00 1.20 -5.62
N SER A 90 -7.06 0.60 -5.11
CA SER A 90 -7.75 1.18 -3.95
C SER A 90 -6.75 1.34 -2.79
N ASN A 91 -6.95 2.34 -1.92
CA ASN A 91 -6.07 2.56 -0.77
C ASN A 91 -5.80 1.27 0.03
N GLY A 92 -6.83 0.45 0.21
CA GLY A 92 -6.71 -0.82 0.91
C GLY A 92 -5.85 -1.85 0.16
N GLU A 93 -5.98 -1.96 -1.17
CA GLU A 93 -5.14 -2.86 -1.96
C GLU A 93 -3.68 -2.43 -1.96
N SER A 94 -3.43 -1.12 -2.07
CA SER A 94 -2.07 -0.56 -1.96
C SER A 94 -1.49 -0.77 -0.56
N GLY A 95 -2.31 -0.65 0.50
CA GLY A 95 -1.91 -0.97 1.87
C GLY A 95 -1.54 -2.44 2.04
N LEU A 96 -2.36 -3.36 1.54
CA LEU A 96 -2.03 -4.79 1.55
C LEU A 96 -0.74 -5.08 0.77
N TYR A 97 -0.57 -4.44 -0.40
CA TYR A 97 0.64 -4.57 -1.21
C TYR A 97 1.88 -4.08 -0.47
N TYR A 98 1.77 -2.98 0.29
CA TYR A 98 2.86 -2.49 1.14
C TYR A 98 3.32 -3.54 2.14
N PHE A 99 2.40 -4.19 2.88
CA PHE A 99 2.74 -5.25 3.83
C PHE A 99 3.39 -6.45 3.14
N THR A 100 2.81 -6.94 2.04
CA THR A 100 3.32 -8.12 1.33
C THR A 100 4.70 -7.90 0.73
N ASN A 101 5.06 -6.67 0.39
CA ASN A 101 6.40 -6.33 -0.12
C ASN A 101 7.41 -5.97 0.97
N SER A 102 6.95 -5.44 2.11
CA SER A 102 7.82 -5.01 3.21
C SER A 102 8.23 -6.17 4.11
N ILE A 103 7.39 -7.20 4.26
CA ILE A 103 7.65 -8.36 5.09
C ILE A 103 8.50 -9.36 4.31
N LYS A 104 9.67 -9.67 4.86
CA LYS A 104 10.64 -10.64 4.32
C LYS A 104 10.83 -11.77 5.32
N GLU A 105 11.36 -12.89 4.85
CA GLU A 105 11.61 -14.08 5.68
C GLU A 105 12.67 -13.86 6.79
N ASN A 106 12.64 -14.71 7.80
CA ASN A 106 13.63 -14.77 8.89
C ASN A 106 13.75 -13.46 9.71
N ALA A 107 12.65 -12.75 9.95
CA ALA A 107 12.68 -11.46 10.63
C ALA A 107 11.58 -11.32 11.69
N LEU A 108 11.76 -10.36 12.60
CA LEU A 108 10.78 -9.93 13.58
C LEU A 108 10.12 -8.64 13.14
N TYR A 109 8.80 -8.61 13.16
CA TYR A 109 7.99 -7.44 12.81
C TYR A 109 7.13 -7.00 13.99
N LEU A 110 7.16 -5.70 14.27
CA LEU A 110 6.20 -5.04 15.13
C LEU A 110 5.22 -4.31 14.23
N LEU A 111 3.95 -4.65 14.28
CA LEU A 111 2.90 -4.04 13.47
C LEU A 111 1.96 -3.27 14.40
N ASP A 112 1.75 -1.99 14.10
CA ASP A 112 0.84 -1.14 14.86
C ASP A 112 -0.37 -0.78 14.00
N GLU A 113 -1.54 -1.26 14.44
CA GLU A 113 -2.84 -1.10 13.77
C GLU A 113 -2.79 -1.37 12.26
N PRO A 114 -2.28 -2.53 11.82
CA PRO A 114 -2.11 -2.83 10.40
C PRO A 114 -3.44 -2.93 9.63
N GLU A 115 -4.56 -3.01 10.34
CA GLU A 115 -5.91 -2.99 9.76
C GLU A 115 -6.35 -1.63 9.26
N ASN A 116 -5.71 -0.53 9.66
CA ASN A 116 -6.07 0.81 9.24
C ASN A 116 -6.01 0.91 7.72
N SER A 117 -7.03 1.51 7.12
CA SER A 117 -7.22 1.62 5.67
C SER A 117 -7.54 0.31 4.94
N LEU A 118 -7.67 -0.84 5.64
CA LEU A 118 -8.04 -2.12 5.03
C LEU A 118 -9.53 -2.43 5.23
N SER A 119 -10.21 -2.81 4.15
CA SER A 119 -11.55 -3.40 4.24
C SER A 119 -11.53 -4.75 4.96
N ALA A 120 -12.66 -5.21 5.49
CA ALA A 120 -12.77 -6.51 6.16
C ALA A 120 -12.20 -7.68 5.33
N SER A 121 -12.46 -7.69 4.03
CA SER A 121 -11.94 -8.71 3.11
C SER A 121 -10.41 -8.65 2.96
N LEU A 122 -9.82 -7.44 2.97
CA LEU A 122 -8.38 -7.25 2.89
C LEU A 122 -7.69 -7.57 4.23
N GLN A 123 -8.34 -7.30 5.35
CA GLN A 123 -7.86 -7.73 6.67
C GLN A 123 -7.78 -9.26 6.77
N LEU A 124 -8.75 -9.99 6.20
CA LEU A 124 -8.68 -11.45 6.12
C LEU A 124 -7.53 -11.94 5.22
N LYS A 125 -7.26 -11.25 4.11
CA LYS A 125 -6.09 -11.56 3.27
C LYS A 125 -4.77 -11.29 3.99
N LEU A 126 -4.67 -10.14 4.69
CA LEU A 126 -3.51 -9.82 5.51
C LEU A 126 -3.29 -10.87 6.60
N LYS A 127 -4.36 -11.26 7.32
CA LYS A 127 -4.31 -12.34 8.31
C LYS A 127 -3.69 -13.61 7.74
N SER A 128 -4.22 -14.11 6.61
CA SER A 128 -3.70 -15.33 5.97
C SER A 128 -2.22 -15.19 5.59
N PHE A 129 -1.83 -14.05 5.04
CA PHE A 129 -0.44 -13.76 4.69
C PHE A 129 0.49 -13.77 5.92
N LEU A 130 0.07 -13.18 7.04
CA LEU A 130 0.85 -13.16 8.28
C LEU A 130 0.96 -14.57 8.90
N GLU A 131 -0.14 -15.34 8.91
CA GLU A 131 -0.14 -16.74 9.38
C GLU A 131 0.81 -17.61 8.55
N ASP A 132 0.80 -17.49 7.21
CA ASP A 132 1.69 -18.20 6.32
C ASP A 132 3.16 -17.76 6.51
N SER A 133 3.38 -16.45 6.66
CA SER A 133 4.71 -15.88 6.91
C SER A 133 5.32 -16.39 8.22
N ALA A 134 4.52 -16.50 9.28
CA ALA A 134 4.95 -17.06 10.55
C ALA A 134 5.23 -18.57 10.45
N ARG A 135 4.39 -19.31 9.71
CA ARG A 135 4.47 -20.78 9.61
C ARG A 135 5.59 -21.26 8.70
N PHE A 136 5.77 -20.63 7.54
CA PHE A 136 6.62 -21.14 6.46
C PHE A 136 7.89 -20.33 6.24
N TYR A 137 7.89 -19.03 6.63
CA TYR A 137 9.00 -18.12 6.33
C TYR A 137 9.75 -17.64 7.58
N HIS A 138 9.55 -18.33 8.71
CA HIS A 138 10.25 -18.05 9.97
C HIS A 138 10.12 -16.59 10.45
N CYS A 139 9.02 -15.95 10.14
CA CYS A 139 8.72 -14.62 10.64
C CYS A 139 8.12 -14.72 12.05
N GLN A 140 8.42 -13.73 12.86
CA GLN A 140 7.75 -13.50 14.14
C GLN A 140 7.05 -12.14 14.10
N PHE A 141 5.81 -12.10 14.60
CA PHE A 141 5.02 -10.88 14.66
C PHE A 141 4.65 -10.53 16.09
N ILE A 142 4.73 -9.23 16.40
CA ILE A 142 4.11 -8.62 17.58
C ILE A 142 3.16 -7.56 16.99
N ILE A 143 1.87 -7.69 17.25
CA ILE A 143 0.84 -6.90 16.57
C ILE A 143 -0.02 -6.22 17.62
N SER A 144 -0.12 -4.89 17.53
CA SER A 144 -1.14 -4.09 18.20
C SER A 144 -2.33 -3.96 17.25
N THR A 145 -3.51 -4.38 17.66
CA THR A 145 -4.69 -4.37 16.78
C THR A 145 -6.01 -4.39 17.56
N HIS A 146 -7.01 -3.71 16.98
CA HIS A 146 -8.40 -3.79 17.41
C HIS A 146 -9.27 -4.65 16.46
N SER A 147 -8.71 -5.15 15.37
CA SER A 147 -9.42 -5.93 14.36
C SER A 147 -9.83 -7.32 14.88
N PRO A 148 -11.10 -7.68 14.90
CA PRO A 148 -11.54 -9.03 15.24
C PRO A 148 -10.99 -10.09 14.27
N PHE A 149 -10.71 -9.69 13.03
CA PHE A 149 -10.13 -10.58 12.02
C PHE A 149 -8.68 -10.93 12.36
N LEU A 150 -7.85 -9.93 12.71
CA LEU A 150 -6.46 -10.17 13.08
C LEU A 150 -6.35 -10.86 14.46
N LEU A 151 -7.17 -10.48 15.42
CA LEU A 151 -7.25 -11.15 16.71
C LEU A 151 -7.60 -12.64 16.59
N SER A 152 -8.30 -13.06 15.53
CA SER A 152 -8.66 -14.45 15.28
C SER A 152 -7.55 -15.31 14.66
N MET A 153 -6.29 -14.81 14.57
CA MET A 153 -5.15 -15.57 14.03
C MET A 153 -4.92 -16.87 14.79
N GLN A 154 -4.71 -17.96 14.07
CA GLN A 154 -4.47 -19.26 14.65
C GLN A 154 -3.06 -19.32 15.28
N GLY A 155 -3.01 -19.82 16.52
CA GLY A 155 -1.75 -19.95 17.25
C GLY A 155 -1.18 -18.66 17.82
N ALA A 156 -1.89 -17.53 17.66
CA ALA A 156 -1.48 -16.27 18.27
C ALA A 156 -1.75 -16.30 19.79
N LYS A 157 -0.80 -15.75 20.54
CA LYS A 157 -0.96 -15.48 21.97
C LYS A 157 -1.40 -14.04 22.14
N ILE A 158 -2.60 -13.84 22.70
CA ILE A 158 -3.22 -12.53 22.83
C ILE A 158 -3.09 -12.05 24.28
N TYR A 159 -2.50 -10.88 24.43
CA TYR A 159 -2.43 -10.16 25.71
C TYR A 159 -3.51 -9.08 25.70
N ASP A 160 -4.47 -9.21 26.63
CA ASP A 160 -5.50 -8.20 26.85
C ASP A 160 -4.93 -7.09 27.74
N LEU A 161 -4.64 -5.95 27.14
CA LEU A 161 -4.05 -4.81 27.82
C LEU A 161 -5.09 -3.96 28.57
N ASP A 162 -6.39 -4.16 28.28
CA ASP A 162 -7.48 -3.45 28.95
C ASP A 162 -7.83 -4.09 30.31
N SER A 163 -7.29 -5.29 30.59
CA SER A 163 -7.49 -5.95 31.87
C SER A 163 -6.39 -5.59 32.89
N ASP A 164 -6.80 -5.43 34.14
CA ASP A 164 -5.88 -5.23 35.29
C ASP A 164 -6.07 -6.39 36.31
N PRO A 165 -5.05 -7.24 36.50
CA PRO A 165 -3.78 -7.31 35.80
C PRO A 165 -3.92 -7.75 34.33
N ILE A 166 -2.91 -7.41 33.51
CA ILE A 166 -2.83 -7.85 32.09
C ILE A 166 -2.93 -9.38 32.05
N ASP A 167 -3.84 -9.88 31.21
CA ASP A 167 -4.14 -11.32 31.12
C ASP A 167 -4.04 -11.83 29.67
N VAL A 168 -3.87 -13.14 29.54
CA VAL A 168 -3.87 -13.83 28.25
C VAL A 168 -5.26 -14.44 28.02
N LYS A 169 -5.96 -13.93 27.02
CA LYS A 169 -7.32 -14.36 26.71
C LYS A 169 -7.45 -14.91 25.29
N PRO A 170 -8.34 -15.89 25.06
CA PRO A 170 -8.75 -16.20 23.70
C PRO A 170 -9.48 -15.00 23.09
N TRP A 171 -9.33 -14.79 21.77
CA TRP A 171 -9.88 -13.62 21.07
C TRP A 171 -11.40 -13.44 21.28
N THR A 172 -12.14 -14.55 21.44
CA THR A 172 -13.59 -14.55 21.69
C THR A 172 -14.00 -13.99 23.06
N GLN A 173 -13.04 -13.82 23.98
CA GLN A 173 -13.29 -13.29 25.32
C GLN A 173 -12.96 -11.81 25.46
N LEU A 174 -12.37 -11.21 24.44
CA LEU A 174 -12.06 -9.78 24.42
C LEU A 174 -13.34 -8.95 24.32
N GLU A 175 -13.39 -7.83 25.03
CA GLU A 175 -14.61 -7.01 25.13
C GLU A 175 -15.01 -6.39 23.78
N ASN A 176 -14.06 -5.89 23.01
CA ASN A 176 -14.31 -5.36 21.67
C ASN A 176 -14.89 -6.43 20.73
N VAL A 177 -14.39 -7.66 20.78
CA VAL A 177 -14.89 -8.78 19.95
C VAL A 177 -16.29 -9.19 20.36
N LYS A 178 -16.58 -9.24 21.67
CA LYS A 178 -17.94 -9.49 22.17
C LYS A 178 -18.91 -8.40 21.74
N THR A 179 -18.46 -7.15 21.70
CA THR A 179 -19.27 -6.03 21.23
C THR A 179 -19.67 -6.22 19.77
N TYR A 180 -18.73 -6.55 18.88
CA TYR A 180 -19.03 -6.89 17.48
C TYR A 180 -20.01 -8.07 17.37
N TYR A 181 -19.74 -9.14 18.10
CA TYR A 181 -20.60 -10.32 18.08
C TYR A 181 -22.04 -9.99 18.53
N SER A 182 -22.18 -9.25 19.63
CA SER A 182 -23.48 -8.85 20.16
C SER A 182 -24.25 -7.96 19.20
N PHE A 183 -23.57 -7.01 18.55
CA PHE A 183 -24.14 -6.15 17.52
C PHE A 183 -24.68 -6.97 16.35
N PHE A 184 -23.88 -7.82 15.73
CA PHE A 184 -24.33 -8.64 14.60
C PHE A 184 -25.43 -9.62 14.99
N LYS A 185 -25.34 -10.20 16.17
CA LYS A 185 -26.37 -11.11 16.69
C LYS A 185 -27.72 -10.40 16.89
N SER A 186 -27.72 -9.16 17.35
CA SER A 186 -28.98 -8.40 17.56
C SER A 186 -29.64 -8.01 16.22
N HIS A 187 -28.86 -7.93 15.12
CA HIS A 187 -29.34 -7.59 13.78
C HIS A 187 -29.41 -8.80 12.84
N GLU A 188 -29.27 -10.02 13.37
CA GLU A 188 -29.24 -11.26 12.58
C GLU A 188 -30.39 -11.38 11.59
N LYS A 189 -31.60 -10.94 11.99
CA LYS A 189 -32.80 -11.00 11.15
C LYS A 189 -32.78 -10.05 9.94
N GLU A 190 -31.87 -9.10 9.92
CA GLU A 190 -31.72 -8.15 8.79
C GLU A 190 -30.89 -8.75 7.66
N PHE A 191 -30.20 -9.87 7.91
CA PHE A 191 -29.34 -10.55 6.94
C PHE A 191 -30.03 -11.71 6.20
N PHE A 192 -31.25 -12.12 6.67
CA PHE A 192 -31.98 -13.28 6.12
C PHE A 192 -33.46 -12.93 5.87
#